data_6b45eaf35c3f049d8552f20656c36c60
#
_entry.id   6b45eaf35c3f049d8552f20656c36c60
#
_cell.length_a   1.000
_cell.length_b   1.000
_cell.length_c   1.000
_cell.angle_alpha   90.00
_cell.angle_beta   90.00
_cell.angle_gamma   90.00
#
_symmetry.space_group_name_H-M   'P 1'
#
loop_
_entity.id
_entity.type
_entity.pdbx_description
1 polymer ?
#
loop_
_entity_poly.entity_id
_entity_poly.type
_entity_poly.pdbx_seq_one_letter_code
_entity_poly.pdbx_strand_id
1 'polypeptide(L)'
;VSAGAKANFSGIGLDANGSWSTTSIQESNTKNSNWQLFIKSYGGSTSGTSMTISSTPTFTINLGEWTNSVDDAHSVLISVNWNATYPIYDLVEDPVKKEQLKTAVINYINSKSVEVLEIVPFYRYWGNGEHYFAQEYAPKLWYDQYTYEQVACYLLAKQQNGSVPLNRYWGDGEHYYTLDSTPTLLNGKYKLEGVVGYIYRNQVPGTVPLYVYWGNGEHHYDLQYAPKLWYGQYKYEGITGYVYPIND
;
A
#
# COMPACT_ATOMS: atom_id res chain seq x y z
N VAL A 1 33.13 4.56 -3.81
CA VAL A 1 31.67 4.49 -3.80
C VAL A 1 31.19 5.11 -5.11
N SER A 2 30.53 4.34 -5.97
CA SER A 2 29.92 4.84 -7.20
C SER A 2 28.42 5.03 -6.92
N ALA A 3 27.93 6.25 -6.97
CA ALA A 3 26.51 6.54 -6.92
C ALA A 3 25.90 6.24 -8.31
N GLY A 4 25.00 5.25 -8.37
CA GLY A 4 24.23 4.92 -9.56
C GLY A 4 22.75 5.15 -9.30
N ALA A 5 22.10 6.01 -10.06
CA ALA A 5 20.65 6.14 -10.03
C ALA A 5 20.03 5.22 -11.09
N LYS A 6 19.12 4.33 -10.68
CA LYS A 6 18.23 3.61 -11.60
C LYS A 6 16.80 4.03 -11.29
N ALA A 7 16.14 4.67 -12.24
CA ALA A 7 14.71 4.88 -12.18
C ALA A 7 14.06 4.19 -13.38
N ASN A 8 13.19 3.22 -13.12
CA ASN A 8 12.36 2.60 -14.15
C ASN A 8 10.98 3.23 -14.09
N PHE A 9 10.65 4.01 -15.10
CA PHE A 9 9.29 4.45 -15.37
C PHE A 9 8.70 3.55 -16.47
N SER A 10 7.42 3.24 -16.38
CA SER A 10 6.71 2.57 -17.46
C SER A 10 6.80 3.44 -18.74
N GLY A 11 7.75 3.13 -19.60
CA GLY A 11 7.99 3.80 -20.86
C GLY A 11 9.19 4.78 -20.92
N ILE A 12 9.93 4.99 -19.82
CA ILE A 12 11.11 5.87 -19.79
C ILE A 12 12.22 5.23 -18.97
N GLY A 13 13.39 5.02 -19.55
CA GLY A 13 14.59 4.49 -18.87
C GLY A 13 15.67 5.56 -18.68
N LEU A 14 16.27 5.61 -17.50
CA LEU A 14 17.53 6.31 -17.27
C LEU A 14 18.71 5.36 -17.51
N ASP A 15 19.72 5.82 -18.23
CA ASP A 15 20.99 5.11 -18.30
C ASP A 15 21.82 5.30 -17.01
N ALA A 16 22.91 4.51 -16.88
CA ALA A 16 23.77 4.55 -15.70
C ALA A 16 24.49 5.90 -15.45
N ASN A 17 24.39 6.84 -16.41
CA ASN A 17 24.98 8.17 -16.37
C ASN A 17 23.96 9.28 -16.15
N GLY A 18 22.68 8.94 -15.96
CA GLY A 18 21.62 9.89 -15.64
C GLY A 18 21.14 10.74 -16.84
N SER A 19 21.40 10.30 -18.07
CA SER A 19 20.89 10.97 -19.26
C SER A 19 19.52 10.44 -19.70
N TRP A 20 18.68 11.37 -20.18
CA TRP A 20 17.32 11.07 -20.65
C TRP A 20 17.26 11.11 -22.17
N SER A 21 16.59 10.14 -22.78
CA SER A 21 16.26 10.24 -24.19
C SER A 21 15.11 11.24 -24.38
N THR A 22 15.39 12.37 -25.03
CA THR A 22 14.39 13.40 -25.36
C THR A 22 13.26 12.90 -26.27
N THR A 23 13.47 11.85 -27.03
CA THR A 23 12.48 11.26 -27.95
C THR A 23 11.34 10.59 -27.18
N SER A 24 11.65 9.89 -26.10
CA SER A 24 10.65 9.19 -25.26
C SER A 24 9.72 10.16 -24.52
N ILE A 25 10.21 11.37 -24.21
CA ILE A 25 9.46 12.41 -23.53
C ILE A 25 8.46 13.08 -24.49
N GLN A 26 8.82 13.28 -25.74
CA GLN A 26 7.95 13.88 -26.75
C GLN A 26 6.77 12.97 -27.12
N GLU A 27 6.97 11.67 -27.22
CA GLU A 27 5.89 10.71 -27.50
C GLU A 27 4.89 10.57 -26.34
N SER A 28 5.35 10.71 -25.10
CA SER A 28 4.49 10.69 -23.92
C SER A 28 3.58 11.91 -23.81
N ASN A 29 4.08 13.10 -24.19
CA ASN A 29 3.34 14.37 -24.10
C ASN A 29 2.18 14.52 -25.10
N THR A 30 2.18 13.76 -26.19
CA THR A 30 1.09 13.80 -27.16
C THR A 30 -0.12 12.96 -26.79
N LYS A 31 0.00 12.09 -25.78
CA LYS A 31 -1.03 11.10 -25.43
C LYS A 31 -1.74 11.32 -24.09
N ASN A 32 -1.21 12.16 -23.18
CA ASN A 32 -1.85 12.36 -21.88
C ASN A 32 -1.43 13.67 -21.21
N SER A 33 -2.38 14.54 -20.93
CA SER A 33 -2.14 15.86 -20.29
C SER A 33 -2.00 15.81 -18.76
N ASN A 34 -2.18 14.64 -18.15
CA ASN A 34 -2.10 14.46 -16.69
C ASN A 34 -1.07 13.40 -16.31
N TRP A 35 0.19 13.78 -16.26
CA TRP A 35 1.24 12.93 -15.69
C TRP A 35 1.81 13.57 -14.43
N GLN A 36 2.21 12.71 -13.47
CA GLN A 36 2.90 13.12 -12.24
C GLN A 36 4.27 12.46 -12.20
N LEU A 37 5.29 13.25 -11.89
CA LEU A 37 6.65 12.76 -11.69
C LEU A 37 6.98 12.80 -10.19
N PHE A 38 7.29 11.64 -9.63
CA PHE A 38 7.78 11.52 -8.26
C PHE A 38 9.26 11.16 -8.30
N ILE A 39 10.08 11.94 -7.60
CA ILE A 39 11.50 11.64 -7.41
C ILE A 39 11.71 11.24 -5.96
N LYS A 40 12.25 10.04 -5.74
CA LYS A 40 12.65 9.57 -4.41
C LYS A 40 14.14 9.31 -4.42
N SER A 41 14.88 10.03 -3.63
CA SER A 41 16.31 9.82 -3.40
C SER A 41 16.54 9.01 -2.13
N TYR A 42 17.57 8.18 -2.12
CA TYR A 42 17.99 7.40 -0.96
C TYR A 42 19.45 7.72 -0.65
N GLY A 43 19.73 8.09 0.60
CA GLY A 43 21.03 8.60 1.01
C GLY A 43 21.27 10.04 0.53
N GLY A 44 22.39 10.61 0.92
CA GLY A 44 22.74 11.98 0.59
C GLY A 44 21.80 13.04 1.19
N SER A 45 21.95 14.28 0.74
CA SER A 45 21.12 15.41 1.15
C SER A 45 19.92 15.59 0.21
N THR A 46 18.73 15.64 0.76
CA THR A 46 17.48 15.88 -0.02
C THR A 46 17.43 17.30 -0.62
N SER A 47 18.20 18.25 -0.09
CA SER A 47 18.32 19.62 -0.62
C SER A 47 19.11 19.70 -1.94
N GLY A 48 19.80 18.64 -2.33
CA GLY A 48 20.61 18.57 -3.55
C GLY A 48 19.86 18.17 -4.81
N THR A 49 18.54 18.03 -4.77
CA THR A 49 17.72 17.72 -5.95
C THR A 49 16.92 18.94 -6.38
N SER A 50 17.07 19.37 -7.61
CA SER A 50 16.23 20.43 -8.18
C SER A 50 15.61 19.97 -9.50
N MET A 51 14.36 20.39 -9.73
CA MET A 51 13.64 20.14 -10.97
C MET A 51 13.19 21.46 -11.55
N THR A 52 13.53 21.71 -12.81
CA THR A 52 13.04 22.88 -13.56
C THR A 52 12.09 22.43 -14.66
N ILE A 53 10.86 22.95 -14.62
CA ILE A 53 9.85 22.74 -15.66
C ILE A 53 9.83 24.02 -16.51
N SER A 54 10.10 23.89 -17.80
CA SER A 54 9.98 25.02 -18.74
C SER A 54 8.59 25.01 -19.41
N SER A 55 8.21 26.15 -19.99
CA SER A 55 6.92 26.31 -20.70
C SER A 55 6.77 25.45 -21.98
N THR A 56 7.87 24.92 -22.48
CA THR A 56 7.90 23.81 -23.45
C THR A 56 7.97 22.50 -22.69
N PRO A 57 7.45 21.38 -23.21
CA PRO A 57 7.35 20.11 -22.45
C PRO A 57 8.72 19.44 -22.25
N THR A 58 9.70 20.20 -21.82
CA THR A 58 11.02 19.73 -21.41
C THR A 58 11.19 19.98 -19.92
N PHE A 59 11.66 18.97 -19.20
CA PHE A 59 12.06 19.15 -17.81
C PHE A 59 13.52 18.72 -17.65
N THR A 60 14.22 19.41 -16.77
CA THR A 60 15.58 19.06 -16.40
C THR A 60 15.61 18.70 -14.93
N ILE A 61 16.15 17.53 -14.62
CA ILE A 61 16.39 17.09 -13.26
C ILE A 61 17.88 17.23 -12.99
N ASN A 62 18.23 18.05 -12.01
CA ASN A 62 19.60 18.18 -11.56
C ASN A 62 19.81 17.33 -10.31
N LEU A 63 20.64 16.31 -10.44
CA LEU A 63 21.02 15.40 -9.35
C LEU A 63 22.46 15.63 -8.87
N GLY A 64 23.18 16.61 -9.43
CA GLY A 64 24.61 16.78 -9.19
C GLY A 64 24.95 17.03 -7.72
N GLU A 65 24.23 17.93 -7.06
CA GLU A 65 24.45 18.22 -5.65
C GLU A 65 24.07 17.04 -4.75
N TRP A 66 22.98 16.35 -5.07
CA TRP A 66 22.60 15.12 -4.36
C TRP A 66 23.68 14.04 -4.54
N THR A 67 24.13 13.79 -5.76
CA THR A 67 25.18 12.79 -6.04
C THR A 67 26.46 13.10 -5.27
N ASN A 68 26.85 14.36 -5.18
CA ASN A 68 28.04 14.79 -4.44
C ASN A 68 27.86 14.69 -2.91
N SER A 69 26.63 14.67 -2.42
CA SER A 69 26.33 14.54 -0.98
C SER A 69 26.24 13.08 -0.50
N VAL A 70 26.30 12.09 -1.42
CA VAL A 70 26.33 10.67 -1.06
C VAL A 70 27.77 10.26 -0.75
N ASP A 71 28.08 10.21 0.54
CA ASP A 71 29.36 9.76 1.10
C ASP A 71 29.17 8.55 2.03
N ASP A 72 30.24 8.09 2.67
CA ASP A 72 30.19 6.92 3.55
C ASP A 72 29.26 7.12 4.76
N ALA A 73 29.06 8.35 5.23
CA ALA A 73 28.19 8.68 6.35
C ALA A 73 26.72 8.84 5.94
N HIS A 74 26.47 9.20 4.68
CA HIS A 74 25.14 9.51 4.15
C HIS A 74 24.68 8.53 3.05
N SER A 75 25.38 7.40 2.91
CA SER A 75 24.99 6.33 1.99
C SER A 75 23.91 5.41 2.61
N VAL A 76 23.04 4.90 1.77
CA VAL A 76 22.03 3.90 2.14
C VAL A 76 22.12 2.70 1.22
N LEU A 77 22.15 1.51 1.79
CA LEU A 77 22.12 0.27 1.01
C LEU A 77 20.74 0.08 0.38
N ILE A 78 20.66 0.21 -0.95
CA ILE A 78 19.41 0.12 -1.71
C ILE A 78 19.21 -1.22 -2.40
N SER A 79 20.29 -1.96 -2.68
CA SER A 79 20.23 -3.29 -3.26
C SER A 79 21.55 -4.05 -3.06
N VAL A 80 21.46 -5.38 -3.10
CA VAL A 80 22.61 -6.28 -3.08
C VAL A 80 22.53 -7.16 -4.33
N ASN A 81 23.64 -7.25 -5.07
CA ASN A 81 23.73 -8.23 -6.15
C ASN A 81 24.02 -9.61 -5.58
N TRP A 82 22.97 -10.36 -5.32
CA TRP A 82 23.07 -11.70 -4.74
C TRP A 82 23.90 -12.69 -5.59
N ASN A 83 23.97 -12.49 -6.91
CA ASN A 83 24.79 -13.33 -7.80
C ASN A 83 26.29 -13.04 -7.67
N ALA A 84 26.67 -11.92 -7.06
CA ALA A 84 28.05 -11.54 -6.81
C ALA A 84 28.46 -11.70 -5.33
N THR A 85 27.59 -12.29 -4.51
CA THR A 85 27.84 -12.56 -3.09
C THR A 85 27.79 -14.04 -2.80
N TYR A 86 28.44 -14.46 -1.73
CA TYR A 86 28.39 -15.82 -1.20
C TYR A 86 28.10 -15.75 0.31
N PRO A 87 27.41 -16.75 0.85
CA PRO A 87 27.11 -16.80 2.28
C PRO A 87 28.37 -16.92 3.13
N ILE A 88 28.37 -16.24 4.29
CA ILE A 88 29.54 -16.30 5.21
C ILE A 88 29.90 -17.71 5.64
N TYR A 89 28.95 -18.62 5.71
CA TYR A 89 29.22 -20.02 6.08
C TYR A 89 29.98 -20.78 5.00
N ASP A 90 30.05 -20.31 3.75
CA ASP A 90 30.85 -20.92 2.69
C ASP A 90 32.36 -20.72 2.88
N LEU A 91 32.75 -19.78 3.75
CA LEU A 91 34.16 -19.57 4.17
C LEU A 91 34.64 -20.58 5.20
N VAL A 92 33.77 -21.44 5.74
CA VAL A 92 34.08 -22.42 6.76
C VAL A 92 34.43 -23.76 6.08
N GLU A 93 35.66 -24.23 6.26
CA GLU A 93 36.14 -25.49 5.65
C GLU A 93 35.61 -26.74 6.36
N ASP A 94 35.46 -26.68 7.71
CA ASP A 94 34.94 -27.81 8.49
C ASP A 94 33.44 -28.00 8.19
N PRO A 95 33.02 -29.15 7.66
CA PRO A 95 31.63 -29.33 7.22
C PRO A 95 30.62 -29.31 8.34
N VAL A 96 31.00 -29.73 9.56
CA VAL A 96 30.11 -29.72 10.72
C VAL A 96 29.87 -28.27 11.19
N LYS A 97 30.95 -27.50 11.32
CA LYS A 97 30.85 -26.07 11.71
C LYS A 97 30.15 -25.25 10.64
N LYS A 98 30.39 -25.56 9.36
CA LYS A 98 29.71 -24.92 8.22
C LYS A 98 28.17 -25.05 8.35
N GLU A 99 27.69 -26.27 8.59
CA GLU A 99 26.25 -26.51 8.70
C GLU A 99 25.65 -25.91 9.97
N GLN A 100 26.41 -25.90 11.09
CA GLN A 100 25.99 -25.18 12.32
C GLN A 100 25.88 -23.68 12.10
N LEU A 101 26.89 -23.07 11.43
CA LEU A 101 26.86 -21.64 11.12
C LEU A 101 25.75 -21.30 10.15
N LYS A 102 25.54 -22.11 9.11
CA LYS A 102 24.41 -21.93 8.17
C LYS A 102 23.06 -21.92 8.89
N THR A 103 22.83 -22.89 9.77
CA THR A 103 21.60 -22.96 10.56
C THR A 103 21.45 -21.74 11.45
N ALA A 104 22.51 -21.30 12.11
CA ALA A 104 22.47 -20.10 12.97
C ALA A 104 22.16 -18.82 12.15
N VAL A 105 22.79 -18.67 10.97
CA VAL A 105 22.54 -17.52 10.07
C VAL A 105 21.10 -17.52 9.56
N ILE A 106 20.58 -18.65 9.11
CA ILE A 106 19.21 -18.77 8.63
C ILE A 106 18.22 -18.44 9.75
N ASN A 107 18.42 -18.99 10.95
CA ASN A 107 17.56 -18.70 12.09
C ASN A 107 17.61 -17.21 12.49
N TYR A 108 18.81 -16.60 12.46
CA TYR A 108 18.97 -15.18 12.71
C TYR A 108 18.22 -14.32 11.68
N ILE A 109 18.39 -14.59 10.39
CA ILE A 109 17.71 -13.88 9.30
C ILE A 109 16.19 -14.03 9.47
N ASN A 110 15.69 -15.25 9.69
CA ASN A 110 14.27 -15.50 9.88
C ASN A 110 13.70 -14.78 11.12
N SER A 111 14.51 -14.67 12.19
CA SER A 111 14.11 -13.91 13.39
C SER A 111 14.10 -12.39 13.20
N LYS A 112 14.77 -11.90 12.14
CA LYS A 112 14.87 -10.46 11.79
C LYS A 112 14.17 -10.13 10.48
N SER A 113 13.59 -11.13 9.79
CA SER A 113 12.83 -10.87 8.58
C SER A 113 11.66 -9.95 8.91
N VAL A 114 11.66 -8.78 8.28
CA VAL A 114 10.49 -7.90 8.27
C VAL A 114 9.49 -8.56 7.35
N GLU A 115 8.37 -8.96 7.91
CA GLU A 115 7.26 -9.45 7.11
C GLU A 115 6.77 -8.30 6.23
N VAL A 116 6.95 -8.43 4.92
CA VAL A 116 6.42 -7.44 3.97
C VAL A 116 4.92 -7.64 3.91
N LEU A 117 4.20 -6.74 4.55
CA LEU A 117 2.75 -6.75 4.53
C LEU A 117 2.25 -6.32 3.14
N GLU A 118 1.55 -7.21 2.48
CA GLU A 118 0.83 -6.89 1.26
C GLU A 118 -0.50 -6.24 1.63
N ILE A 119 -0.57 -4.91 1.54
CA ILE A 119 -1.80 -4.16 1.77
C ILE A 119 -2.44 -3.78 0.44
N VAL A 120 -3.77 -3.82 0.39
CA VAL A 120 -4.58 -3.52 -0.79
C VAL A 120 -5.63 -2.46 -0.45
N PRO A 121 -5.93 -1.55 -1.38
CA PRO A 121 -6.94 -0.53 -1.13
C PRO A 121 -8.32 -1.15 -0.97
N PHE A 122 -9.11 -0.57 -0.07
CA PHE A 122 -10.51 -0.85 0.13
C PHE A 122 -11.29 0.38 -0.31
N TYR A 123 -11.89 0.28 -1.50
CA TYR A 123 -12.57 1.39 -2.17
C TYR A 123 -13.99 1.53 -1.66
N ARG A 124 -14.44 2.77 -1.48
CA ARG A 124 -15.81 3.11 -1.14
C ARG A 124 -16.54 3.60 -2.39
N TYR A 125 -17.76 3.13 -2.52
CA TYR A 125 -18.69 3.44 -3.59
C TYR A 125 -20.02 3.86 -3.00
N TRP A 126 -20.74 4.76 -3.67
CA TRP A 126 -22.11 5.10 -3.36
C TRP A 126 -23.05 4.63 -4.47
N GLY A 127 -24.14 3.96 -4.11
CA GLY A 127 -25.17 3.51 -5.04
C GLY A 127 -26.27 2.72 -4.34
N ASN A 128 -27.39 2.56 -4.99
CA ASN A 128 -28.54 1.80 -4.50
C ASN A 128 -29.02 2.16 -3.07
N GLY A 129 -28.67 3.35 -2.58
CA GLY A 129 -29.03 3.80 -1.24
C GLY A 129 -28.08 3.34 -0.14
N GLU A 130 -26.90 2.82 -0.47
CA GLU A 130 -25.90 2.35 0.48
C GLU A 130 -24.45 2.71 0.07
N HIS A 131 -23.51 2.64 1.02
CA HIS A 131 -22.08 2.64 0.74
C HIS A 131 -21.57 1.20 0.60
N TYR A 132 -21.15 0.86 -0.61
CA TYR A 132 -20.52 -0.42 -0.93
C TYR A 132 -19.00 -0.32 -0.86
N PHE A 133 -18.35 -1.33 -0.28
CA PHE A 133 -16.89 -1.37 -0.15
C PHE A 133 -16.31 -2.60 -0.83
N ALA A 134 -15.26 -2.41 -1.65
CA ALA A 134 -14.62 -3.49 -2.39
C ALA A 134 -13.12 -3.25 -2.62
N GLN A 135 -12.37 -4.32 -2.92
CA GLN A 135 -11.00 -4.23 -3.42
C GLN A 135 -10.93 -3.99 -4.93
N GLU A 136 -12.00 -4.29 -5.66
CA GLU A 136 -12.08 -4.01 -7.08
C GLU A 136 -12.24 -2.52 -7.33
N TYR A 137 -11.37 -1.96 -8.17
CA TYR A 137 -11.48 -0.57 -8.61
C TYR A 137 -12.13 -0.50 -9.99
N ALA A 138 -13.20 0.26 -10.06
CA ALA A 138 -13.74 0.79 -11.31
C ALA A 138 -14.39 2.15 -11.04
N PRO A 139 -14.40 3.10 -12.00
CA PRO A 139 -15.14 4.37 -11.83
C PRO A 139 -16.60 4.16 -11.49
N LYS A 140 -17.18 3.06 -11.99
CA LYS A 140 -18.52 2.58 -11.72
C LYS A 140 -18.55 1.07 -11.69
N LEU A 141 -19.33 0.50 -10.76
CA LEU A 141 -19.52 -0.95 -10.62
C LEU A 141 -20.97 -1.35 -10.94
N TRP A 142 -21.15 -2.59 -11.33
CA TRP A 142 -22.42 -3.26 -11.52
C TRP A 142 -23.40 -2.48 -12.39
N TYR A 143 -23.04 -2.32 -13.68
CA TYR A 143 -23.88 -1.59 -14.67
C TYR A 143 -24.20 -0.16 -14.23
N ASP A 144 -23.19 0.55 -13.70
CA ASP A 144 -23.28 1.94 -13.25
C ASP A 144 -24.14 2.18 -11.99
N GLN A 145 -24.51 1.13 -11.27
CA GLN A 145 -25.30 1.26 -10.05
C GLN A 145 -24.53 1.86 -8.88
N TYR A 146 -23.19 1.68 -8.86
CA TYR A 146 -22.30 2.20 -7.84
C TYR A 146 -21.24 3.10 -8.44
N THR A 147 -21.10 4.30 -7.90
CA THR A 147 -20.10 5.27 -8.31
C THR A 147 -18.98 5.32 -7.30
N TYR A 148 -17.73 5.28 -7.75
CA TYR A 148 -16.55 5.40 -6.92
C TYR A 148 -16.52 6.75 -6.19
N GLU A 149 -16.22 6.74 -4.91
CA GLU A 149 -16.03 7.94 -4.10
C GLU A 149 -14.56 8.14 -3.71
N GLN A 150 -13.96 7.14 -3.06
CA GLN A 150 -12.59 7.26 -2.54
C GLN A 150 -12.00 5.90 -2.13
N VAL A 151 -10.71 5.89 -1.80
CA VAL A 151 -10.12 4.83 -0.97
C VAL A 151 -10.60 5.07 0.48
N ALA A 152 -11.21 4.08 1.11
CA ALA A 152 -11.64 4.19 2.50
C ALA A 152 -10.50 3.88 3.48
N CYS A 153 -9.72 2.84 3.19
CA CYS A 153 -8.57 2.39 3.96
C CYS A 153 -7.77 1.36 3.16
N TYR A 154 -6.77 0.74 3.79
CA TYR A 154 -6.08 -0.42 3.22
C TYR A 154 -6.28 -1.63 4.13
N LEU A 155 -6.55 -2.79 3.52
CA LEU A 155 -6.65 -4.10 4.15
C LEU A 155 -5.40 -4.92 3.86
N LEU A 156 -5.16 -5.97 4.64
CA LEU A 156 -4.20 -7.01 4.28
C LEU A 156 -4.79 -7.88 3.16
N ALA A 157 -4.02 -8.12 2.09
CA ALA A 157 -4.42 -8.99 0.99
C ALA A 157 -4.48 -10.47 1.41
N LYS A 158 -3.64 -10.86 2.37
CA LYS A 158 -3.52 -12.22 2.90
C LYS A 158 -3.57 -12.20 4.41
N GLN A 159 -4.01 -13.30 5.00
CA GLN A 159 -4.02 -13.44 6.45
C GLN A 159 -2.58 -13.40 6.98
N GLN A 160 -2.37 -12.55 7.98
CA GLN A 160 -1.12 -12.40 8.70
C GLN A 160 -1.30 -12.82 10.16
N ASN A 161 -0.18 -13.02 10.87
CA ASN A 161 -0.25 -13.35 12.29
C ASN A 161 -1.03 -12.29 13.09
N GLY A 162 -2.03 -12.73 13.84
CA GLY A 162 -2.93 -11.86 14.61
C GLY A 162 -4.03 -11.16 13.78
N SER A 163 -4.05 -11.30 12.45
CA SER A 163 -5.14 -10.79 11.62
C SER A 163 -6.28 -11.80 11.48
N VAL A 164 -7.44 -11.30 11.17
CA VAL A 164 -8.69 -12.07 11.00
C VAL A 164 -9.41 -11.62 9.74
N PRO A 165 -10.22 -12.51 9.11
CA PRO A 165 -10.97 -12.13 7.94
C PRO A 165 -12.01 -11.04 8.25
N LEU A 166 -12.12 -10.05 7.36
CA LEU A 166 -13.25 -9.15 7.27
C LEU A 166 -14.26 -9.76 6.28
N ASN A 167 -15.42 -10.12 6.78
CA ASN A 167 -16.46 -10.79 6.02
C ASN A 167 -17.50 -9.79 5.54
N ARG A 168 -17.95 -9.93 4.30
CA ARG A 168 -19.06 -9.19 3.73
C ARG A 168 -20.32 -10.05 3.71
N TYR A 169 -21.41 -9.43 4.09
CA TYR A 169 -22.75 -10.00 4.07
C TYR A 169 -23.66 -9.11 3.24
N TRP A 170 -24.63 -9.72 2.59
CA TRP A 170 -25.75 -9.06 1.94
C TRP A 170 -27.05 -9.34 2.68
N GLY A 171 -27.83 -8.32 2.97
CA GLY A 171 -29.16 -8.43 3.59
C GLY A 171 -29.81 -7.08 3.87
N ASP A 172 -31.10 -7.10 4.06
CA ASP A 172 -31.93 -5.90 4.34
C ASP A 172 -31.70 -4.71 3.37
N GLY A 173 -31.17 -4.97 2.15
CA GLY A 173 -30.92 -3.96 1.13
C GLY A 173 -29.55 -3.29 1.22
N GLU A 174 -28.62 -3.83 2.01
CA GLU A 174 -27.28 -3.28 2.21
C GLU A 174 -26.18 -4.35 2.29
N HIS A 175 -24.92 -3.93 2.21
CA HIS A 175 -23.75 -4.74 2.52
C HIS A 175 -23.21 -4.42 3.91
N TYR A 176 -23.14 -5.45 4.75
CA TYR A 176 -22.61 -5.37 6.11
C TYR A 176 -21.24 -6.06 6.21
N TYR A 177 -20.26 -5.37 6.84
CA TYR A 177 -18.88 -5.87 6.97
C TYR A 177 -18.55 -6.11 8.43
N THR A 178 -18.16 -7.35 8.77
CA THR A 178 -17.91 -7.75 10.16
C THR A 178 -16.84 -8.84 10.28
N LEU A 179 -16.34 -9.04 11.49
CA LEU A 179 -15.44 -10.15 11.82
C LEU A 179 -16.19 -11.46 12.14
N ASP A 180 -17.51 -11.44 12.16
CA ASP A 180 -18.32 -12.65 12.26
C ASP A 180 -18.18 -13.48 10.97
N SER A 181 -18.15 -14.79 11.10
CA SER A 181 -17.98 -15.73 9.99
C SER A 181 -19.10 -16.77 9.89
N THR A 182 -20.20 -16.55 10.60
CA THR A 182 -21.35 -17.45 10.51
C THR A 182 -22.02 -17.34 9.13
N PRO A 183 -22.61 -18.42 8.57
CA PRO A 183 -23.23 -18.36 7.25
C PRO A 183 -24.33 -17.31 7.12
N THR A 184 -25.01 -17.01 8.22
CA THR A 184 -26.08 -15.99 8.29
C THR A 184 -25.99 -15.21 9.60
N LEU A 185 -26.43 -13.95 9.56
CA LEU A 185 -26.55 -13.06 10.72
C LEU A 185 -28.01 -12.64 10.92
N LEU A 186 -28.32 -12.11 12.11
CA LEU A 186 -29.61 -11.53 12.47
C LEU A 186 -30.81 -12.43 12.04
N ASN A 187 -30.78 -13.69 12.51
CA ASN A 187 -31.84 -14.70 12.21
C ASN A 187 -32.02 -14.96 10.69
N GLY A 188 -30.93 -14.96 9.94
CA GLY A 188 -30.95 -15.28 8.50
C GLY A 188 -31.21 -14.08 7.57
N LYS A 189 -31.34 -12.87 8.10
CA LYS A 189 -31.55 -11.67 7.28
C LYS A 189 -30.34 -11.34 6.40
N TYR A 190 -29.14 -11.55 6.94
CA TYR A 190 -27.88 -11.33 6.22
C TYR A 190 -27.24 -12.66 5.87
N LYS A 191 -26.81 -12.81 4.64
CA LYS A 191 -26.10 -13.99 4.12
C LYS A 191 -24.65 -13.64 3.82
N LEU A 192 -23.74 -14.52 4.24
CA LEU A 192 -22.31 -14.37 3.97
C LEU A 192 -22.05 -14.44 2.46
N GLU A 193 -21.38 -13.44 1.92
CA GLU A 193 -20.91 -13.42 0.54
C GLU A 193 -19.44 -13.85 0.43
N GLY A 194 -18.61 -13.51 1.43
CA GLY A 194 -17.22 -13.93 1.46
C GLY A 194 -16.30 -12.97 2.20
N VAL A 195 -15.01 -13.30 2.18
CA VAL A 195 -13.94 -12.51 2.77
C VAL A 195 -13.53 -11.40 1.80
N VAL A 196 -13.50 -10.16 2.28
CA VAL A 196 -13.08 -9.00 1.49
C VAL A 196 -11.66 -8.53 1.82
N GLY A 197 -10.94 -9.21 2.67
CA GLY A 197 -9.59 -8.93 3.11
C GLY A 197 -9.38 -9.32 4.55
N TYR A 198 -8.24 -8.91 5.13
CA TYR A 198 -7.94 -9.23 6.52
C TYR A 198 -7.59 -7.97 7.28
N ILE A 199 -8.01 -7.91 8.55
CA ILE A 199 -7.78 -6.78 9.47
C ILE A 199 -7.38 -7.30 10.85
N TYR A 200 -6.98 -6.42 11.76
CA TYR A 200 -6.65 -6.81 13.11
C TYR A 200 -7.82 -6.61 14.07
N ARG A 201 -7.99 -7.53 15.05
CA ARG A 201 -8.97 -7.34 16.13
C ARG A 201 -8.54 -6.26 17.12
N ASN A 202 -7.23 -6.18 17.39
CA ASN A 202 -6.62 -5.22 18.29
C ASN A 202 -5.67 -4.33 17.52
N GLN A 203 -5.48 -3.13 17.99
CA GLN A 203 -4.58 -2.18 17.34
C GLN A 203 -3.14 -2.71 17.35
N VAL A 204 -2.51 -2.70 16.17
CA VAL A 204 -1.08 -2.94 16.00
C VAL A 204 -0.42 -1.68 15.43
N PRO A 205 0.92 -1.54 15.55
CA PRO A 205 1.62 -0.37 15.02
C PRO A 205 1.28 -0.10 13.55
N GLY A 206 0.99 1.15 13.22
CA GLY A 206 0.63 1.59 11.87
C GLY A 206 -0.85 1.41 11.51
N THR A 207 -1.69 0.88 12.40
CA THR A 207 -3.13 0.74 12.15
C THR A 207 -3.97 1.73 12.94
N VAL A 208 -5.17 2.00 12.41
CA VAL A 208 -6.19 2.88 13.00
C VAL A 208 -7.52 2.14 13.09
N PRO A 209 -8.44 2.56 13.99
CA PRO A 209 -9.76 1.96 14.09
C PRO A 209 -10.58 2.16 12.80
N LEU A 210 -11.30 1.13 12.38
CA LEU A 210 -12.37 1.22 11.40
C LEU A 210 -13.69 1.28 12.18
N TYR A 211 -14.28 2.46 12.23
CA TYR A 211 -15.53 2.71 12.93
C TYR A 211 -16.72 2.29 12.09
N VAL A 212 -17.73 1.73 12.73
CA VAL A 212 -19.00 1.38 12.10
C VAL A 212 -20.13 2.24 12.66
N TYR A 213 -21.01 2.66 11.77
CA TYR A 213 -22.15 3.54 12.02
C TYR A 213 -23.40 2.96 11.38
N TRP A 214 -24.55 3.10 12.05
CA TRP A 214 -25.85 2.77 11.49
C TRP A 214 -26.64 4.03 11.18
N GLY A 215 -27.20 4.14 9.98
CA GLY A 215 -28.08 5.24 9.59
C GLY A 215 -28.60 5.08 8.17
N ASN A 216 -29.68 5.74 7.85
CA ASN A 216 -30.29 5.74 6.52
C ASN A 216 -30.58 4.36 5.92
N GLY A 217 -30.67 3.32 6.77
CA GLY A 217 -30.93 1.96 6.32
C GLY A 217 -29.69 1.15 5.92
N GLU A 218 -28.48 1.64 6.28
CA GLU A 218 -27.21 1.00 5.97
C GLU A 218 -26.20 1.09 7.12
N HIS A 219 -25.16 0.23 7.06
CA HIS A 219 -23.95 0.38 7.87
C HIS A 219 -22.86 1.11 7.07
N HIS A 220 -22.43 2.25 7.60
CA HIS A 220 -21.35 3.05 7.05
C HIS A 220 -20.05 2.82 7.83
N TYR A 221 -18.89 2.81 7.13
CA TYR A 221 -17.56 2.60 7.72
C TYR A 221 -16.67 3.81 7.46
N ASP A 222 -16.00 4.29 8.50
CA ASP A 222 -15.13 5.46 8.41
C ASP A 222 -13.92 5.34 9.36
N LEU A 223 -12.83 6.03 9.04
CA LEU A 223 -11.65 6.16 9.92
C LEU A 223 -11.80 7.33 10.89
N GLN A 224 -12.75 8.22 10.66
CA GLN A 224 -13.01 9.35 11.52
C GLN A 224 -14.04 8.97 12.60
N TYR A 225 -13.64 9.14 13.87
CA TYR A 225 -14.58 8.98 14.96
C TYR A 225 -15.45 10.23 15.12
N ALA A 226 -16.77 10.01 15.18
CA ALA A 226 -17.73 10.99 15.68
C ALA A 226 -18.89 10.24 16.37
N PRO A 227 -19.50 10.78 17.44
CA PRO A 227 -20.68 10.18 18.07
C PRO A 227 -21.85 10.05 17.08
N LYS A 228 -21.91 10.97 16.11
CA LYS A 228 -22.84 11.01 14.99
C LYS A 228 -22.15 11.60 13.78
N LEU A 229 -22.31 10.97 12.61
CA LEU A 229 -21.86 11.50 11.33
C LEU A 229 -23.00 12.21 10.59
N TRP A 230 -22.61 13.10 9.68
CA TRP A 230 -23.50 13.75 8.71
C TRP A 230 -24.80 14.28 9.33
N TYR A 231 -24.64 15.31 10.17
CA TYR A 231 -25.77 15.98 10.85
C TYR A 231 -26.62 15.04 11.71
N GLY A 232 -26.04 13.94 12.20
CA GLY A 232 -26.72 13.00 13.08
C GLY A 232 -27.53 11.92 12.37
N GLN A 233 -27.39 11.78 11.06
CA GLN A 233 -28.05 10.71 10.29
C GLN A 233 -27.46 9.33 10.58
N TYR A 234 -26.17 9.27 10.95
CA TYR A 234 -25.47 8.03 11.28
C TYR A 234 -25.04 8.04 12.73
N LYS A 235 -25.42 7.00 13.45
CA LYS A 235 -25.10 6.80 14.86
C LYS A 235 -23.96 5.79 14.98
N TYR A 236 -22.97 6.13 15.80
CA TYR A 236 -21.85 5.25 16.10
C TYR A 236 -22.32 3.94 16.76
N GLU A 237 -21.83 2.80 16.29
CA GLU A 237 -22.11 1.48 16.83
C GLU A 237 -20.89 0.79 17.43
N GLY A 238 -19.68 1.10 16.92
CA GLY A 238 -18.48 0.45 17.43
C GLY A 238 -17.28 0.53 16.53
N ILE A 239 -16.29 -0.30 16.83
CA ILE A 239 -15.10 -0.54 16.02
C ILE A 239 -15.20 -1.93 15.43
N THR A 240 -15.19 -2.02 14.10
CA THR A 240 -15.17 -3.31 13.39
C THR A 240 -13.83 -4.02 13.57
N GLY A 241 -12.73 -3.26 13.55
CA GLY A 241 -11.37 -3.74 13.72
C GLY A 241 -10.37 -2.64 13.39
N TYR A 242 -9.12 -3.01 13.12
CA TYR A 242 -8.04 -2.06 12.85
C TYR A 242 -7.43 -2.30 11.49
N VAL A 243 -7.31 -1.23 10.70
CA VAL A 243 -6.90 -1.21 9.30
C VAL A 243 -5.74 -0.25 9.09
N TYR A 244 -5.08 -0.30 7.94
CA TYR A 244 -4.06 0.69 7.60
C TYR A 244 -4.72 1.95 7.04
N PRO A 245 -4.31 3.15 7.52
CA PRO A 245 -4.89 4.41 7.07
C PRO A 245 -4.45 4.75 5.64
N ILE A 246 -5.16 5.70 5.04
CA ILE A 246 -4.70 6.41 3.85
C ILE A 246 -3.55 7.31 4.33
N ASN A 247 -2.36 7.12 3.75
CA ASN A 247 -1.26 8.05 3.98
C ASN A 247 -1.46 9.24 3.05
N ASP A 248 -1.60 10.43 3.63
CA ASP A 248 -1.58 11.71 2.92
C ASP A 248 -0.21 11.99 2.27
#